data_aabe83e7951d7d41e70e6898b250e36c
#
_entry.id   aabe83e7951d7d41e70e6898b250e36c
#
_cell.length_a   1.000
_cell.length_b   1.000
_cell.length_c   1.000
_cell.angle_alpha   90.00
_cell.angle_beta   90.00
_cell.angle_gamma   90.00
#
_symmetry.space_group_name_H-M   'P 1'
#
loop_
_entity.id
_entity.type
_entity.pdbx_description
1 polymer ?
#
loop_
_entity_poly.entity_id
_entity_poly.type
_entity_poly.pdbx_seq_one_letter_code
_entity_poly.pdbx_strand_id
1 'polypeptide(L)'
;MASNPSSYLIVGAGVFGVSTAFHLIKKYPDASVTIVDRDPYDGDNRVAASWDWNKVVRADYDDLVYCRLAIEAQDVFKSDPLWQPYFHETGVYWICRSDYAQDVINNYKKLGRKADITAVSIEEAKKLYGGMFDQADYTGAKEVLINKTSGWAAAGDSLRAITAEAMKLGVKYVVADVATLQIDGSGRCTGIKTAKGEVVSGSNVILCTGAYTSKLLEYSAASSGLEELRAGPRIVAGGITTGMATLDERSYETVYSKMPVGFQGYTAAEGPFIGSLPPTKDRELKWWGRTIFKNTRQVLPGRYISAPPDEKDYAQWKVSTKLKEDIDYSNQVFYGNKGAHWTMEKHRICWDAFTTSGDFIISPHSAAKGLYVATCGSFHGYKFFPVLGKYIVQMLEGELSPELAEKWAWDRERPDPALNPEWPRAEMKDLADPAARL
;
A
#
# COMPACT_ATOMS: atom_id res chain seq x y z
N MET A 1 -29.24 20.85 -23.53
CA MET A 1 -29.45 19.49 -23.03
C MET A 1 -28.67 19.40 -21.73
N ALA A 2 -29.33 19.17 -20.60
CA ALA A 2 -28.63 18.96 -19.34
C ALA A 2 -27.79 17.69 -19.53
N SER A 3 -26.46 17.80 -19.42
CA SER A 3 -25.59 16.64 -19.42
C SER A 3 -26.03 15.76 -18.25
N ASN A 4 -26.33 14.49 -18.52
CA ASN A 4 -26.53 13.51 -17.44
C ASN A 4 -25.36 13.64 -16.46
N PRO A 5 -25.62 13.79 -15.16
CA PRO A 5 -24.55 13.90 -14.20
C PRO A 5 -23.62 12.68 -14.35
N SER A 6 -22.31 12.94 -14.42
CA SER A 6 -21.32 11.88 -14.60
C SER A 6 -21.44 10.87 -13.46
N SER A 7 -21.54 9.58 -13.79
CA SER A 7 -21.55 8.51 -12.80
C SER A 7 -20.16 7.87 -12.69
N TYR A 8 -19.69 7.68 -11.47
CA TYR A 8 -18.42 7.08 -11.17
C TYR A 8 -18.63 5.78 -10.40
N LEU A 9 -18.12 4.70 -10.94
CA LEU A 9 -18.17 3.38 -10.33
C LEU A 9 -16.75 2.98 -9.96
N ILE A 10 -16.45 2.97 -8.67
CA ILE A 10 -15.14 2.67 -8.11
C ILE A 10 -15.15 1.23 -7.62
N VAL A 11 -14.27 0.41 -8.15
CA VAL A 11 -14.14 -1.00 -7.77
C VAL A 11 -12.96 -1.16 -6.83
N GLY A 12 -13.25 -1.50 -5.58
CA GLY A 12 -12.29 -1.61 -4.48
C GLY A 12 -12.32 -0.41 -3.53
N ALA A 13 -12.44 -0.70 -2.24
CA ALA A 13 -12.48 0.27 -1.14
C ALA A 13 -11.18 0.27 -0.31
N GLY A 14 -10.04 0.13 -0.98
CA GLY A 14 -8.73 0.44 -0.42
C GLY A 14 -8.43 1.94 -0.47
N VAL A 15 -7.20 2.36 -0.10
CA VAL A 15 -6.84 3.79 -0.05
C VAL A 15 -7.02 4.51 -1.39
N PHE A 16 -6.76 3.85 -2.51
CA PHE A 16 -6.99 4.43 -3.83
C PHE A 16 -8.49 4.71 -4.07
N GLY A 17 -9.36 3.72 -3.82
CA GLY A 17 -10.78 3.85 -4.08
C GLY A 17 -11.49 4.80 -3.12
N VAL A 18 -11.21 4.69 -1.83
CA VAL A 18 -11.83 5.57 -0.81
C VAL A 18 -11.37 7.01 -0.99
N SER A 19 -10.06 7.25 -1.23
CA SER A 19 -9.57 8.59 -1.52
C SER A 19 -10.21 9.18 -2.78
N THR A 20 -10.35 8.38 -3.85
CA THR A 20 -11.03 8.80 -5.08
C THR A 20 -12.48 9.20 -4.82
N ALA A 21 -13.25 8.36 -4.13
CA ALA A 21 -14.64 8.63 -3.83
C ALA A 21 -14.81 9.89 -2.98
N PHE A 22 -13.97 10.05 -1.96
CA PHE A 22 -13.99 11.22 -1.07
C PHE A 22 -13.70 12.53 -1.81
N HIS A 23 -12.67 12.55 -2.67
CA HIS A 23 -12.34 13.73 -3.45
C HIS A 23 -13.36 14.02 -4.55
N LEU A 24 -13.92 13.00 -5.21
CA LEU A 24 -14.98 13.17 -6.21
C LEU A 24 -16.22 13.80 -5.60
N ILE A 25 -16.74 13.25 -4.50
CA ILE A 25 -17.98 13.74 -3.91
C ILE A 25 -17.81 15.14 -3.29
N LYS A 26 -16.62 15.48 -2.77
CA LYS A 26 -16.31 16.83 -2.30
C LYS A 26 -16.25 17.85 -3.43
N LYS A 27 -15.68 17.44 -4.59
CA LYS A 27 -15.57 18.34 -5.77
C LYS A 27 -16.88 18.44 -6.54
N TYR A 28 -17.63 17.34 -6.62
CA TYR A 28 -18.88 17.21 -7.36
C TYR A 28 -19.99 16.65 -6.49
N PRO A 29 -20.62 17.45 -5.62
CA PRO A 29 -21.63 16.95 -4.67
C PRO A 29 -22.86 16.30 -5.33
N ASP A 30 -23.16 16.68 -6.58
CA ASP A 30 -24.29 16.13 -7.33
C ASP A 30 -23.92 14.90 -8.18
N ALA A 31 -22.66 14.47 -8.18
CA ALA A 31 -22.24 13.30 -8.94
C ALA A 31 -22.74 12.01 -8.30
N SER A 32 -23.08 11.03 -9.15
CA SER A 32 -23.35 9.67 -8.68
C SER A 32 -22.05 8.93 -8.47
N VAL A 33 -21.62 8.78 -7.22
CA VAL A 33 -20.39 8.03 -6.85
C VAL A 33 -20.76 6.76 -6.12
N THR A 34 -20.35 5.61 -6.65
CA THR A 34 -20.59 4.30 -6.04
C THR A 34 -19.27 3.56 -5.86
N ILE A 35 -18.99 3.10 -4.65
CA ILE A 35 -17.92 2.13 -4.37
C ILE A 35 -18.51 0.73 -4.31
N VAL A 36 -17.86 -0.22 -4.97
CA VAL A 36 -18.15 -1.65 -4.85
C VAL A 36 -16.93 -2.36 -4.29
N ASP A 37 -17.10 -3.04 -3.18
CA ASP A 37 -16.03 -3.85 -2.55
C ASP A 37 -16.64 -5.16 -2.04
N ARG A 38 -15.85 -6.23 -2.01
CA ARG A 38 -16.32 -7.53 -1.50
C ARG A 38 -16.53 -7.54 0.00
N ASP A 39 -15.80 -6.68 0.73
CA ASP A 39 -15.84 -6.58 2.19
C ASP A 39 -16.68 -5.37 2.63
N PRO A 40 -17.46 -5.45 3.71
CA PRO A 40 -18.05 -4.27 4.32
C PRO A 40 -16.96 -3.30 4.80
N TYR A 41 -17.20 -1.99 4.71
CA TYR A 41 -16.19 -0.98 5.01
C TYR A 41 -15.74 -0.97 6.48
N ASP A 42 -16.59 -1.43 7.38
CA ASP A 42 -16.39 -1.53 8.82
C ASP A 42 -15.99 -2.94 9.30
N GLY A 43 -15.79 -3.88 8.37
CA GLY A 43 -15.37 -5.24 8.67
C GLY A 43 -13.97 -5.32 9.30
N ASP A 44 -13.81 -6.22 10.28
CA ASP A 44 -12.56 -6.37 11.04
C ASP A 44 -11.46 -7.19 10.33
N ASN A 45 -11.80 -7.92 9.27
CA ASN A 45 -10.89 -8.86 8.60
C ASN A 45 -10.83 -8.63 7.09
N ARG A 46 -10.78 -7.36 6.66
CA ARG A 46 -10.68 -7.04 5.24
C ARG A 46 -9.34 -7.48 4.67
N VAL A 47 -9.38 -7.99 3.44
CA VAL A 47 -8.15 -8.46 2.75
C VAL A 47 -7.35 -7.34 2.08
N ALA A 48 -7.90 -6.14 1.99
CA ALA A 48 -7.23 -4.99 1.39
C ALA A 48 -5.88 -4.72 2.07
N ALA A 49 -4.84 -4.43 1.28
CA ALA A 49 -3.53 -4.01 1.82
C ALA A 49 -3.63 -2.78 2.72
N SER A 50 -4.60 -1.91 2.43
CA SER A 50 -4.86 -0.68 3.19
C SER A 50 -5.44 -0.94 4.58
N TRP A 51 -6.16 -2.07 4.77
CA TRP A 51 -6.65 -2.46 6.07
C TRP A 51 -5.51 -3.10 6.86
N ASP A 52 -5.11 -2.45 7.93
CA ASP A 52 -4.04 -2.89 8.82
C ASP A 52 -4.18 -2.12 10.14
N TRP A 53 -3.51 -2.57 11.20
CA TRP A 53 -3.48 -1.86 12.48
C TRP A 53 -2.79 -0.51 12.34
N ASN A 54 -1.61 -0.50 11.74
CA ASN A 54 -0.82 0.71 11.48
C ASN A 54 -0.07 0.61 10.14
N LYS A 55 0.22 1.77 9.56
CA LYS A 55 1.02 1.92 8.35
C LYS A 55 1.95 3.11 8.50
N VAL A 56 3.12 3.01 7.88
CA VAL A 56 4.11 4.10 7.87
C VAL A 56 3.57 5.31 7.11
N VAL A 57 3.78 6.49 7.69
CA VAL A 57 3.56 7.80 7.06
C VAL A 57 4.88 8.56 7.11
N ARG A 58 5.57 8.62 5.99
CA ARG A 58 6.88 9.24 5.83
C ARG A 58 6.99 9.97 4.50
N ALA A 59 7.85 10.99 4.42
CA ALA A 59 8.21 11.66 3.18
C ALA A 59 9.70 11.48 2.83
N ASP A 60 10.31 10.46 3.41
CA ASP A 60 11.70 10.09 3.21
C ASP A 60 11.84 9.33 1.89
N TYR A 61 12.03 10.06 0.79
CA TYR A 61 12.22 9.55 -0.55
C TYR A 61 13.44 10.18 -1.23
N ASP A 62 14.21 9.36 -1.92
CA ASP A 62 15.23 9.77 -2.88
C ASP A 62 14.62 10.27 -4.19
N ASP A 63 13.43 9.78 -4.57
CA ASP A 63 12.60 10.32 -5.66
C ASP A 63 11.94 11.64 -5.23
N LEU A 64 12.27 12.73 -5.94
CA LEU A 64 11.78 14.08 -5.63
C LEU A 64 10.26 14.21 -5.78
N VAL A 65 9.65 13.50 -6.73
CA VAL A 65 8.21 13.51 -6.98
C VAL A 65 7.48 12.91 -5.78
N TYR A 66 7.89 11.70 -5.36
CA TYR A 66 7.28 11.06 -4.21
C TYR A 66 7.59 11.79 -2.88
N CYS A 67 8.77 12.40 -2.75
CA CYS A 67 9.06 13.26 -1.60
C CYS A 67 8.07 14.43 -1.51
N ARG A 68 7.85 15.14 -2.61
CA ARG A 68 6.89 16.26 -2.72
C ARG A 68 5.45 15.82 -2.37
N LEU A 69 4.98 14.74 -2.98
CA LEU A 69 3.63 14.21 -2.76
C LEU A 69 3.44 13.72 -1.32
N ALA A 70 4.45 13.09 -0.74
CA ALA A 70 4.38 12.58 0.63
C ALA A 70 4.40 13.73 1.66
N ILE A 71 5.14 14.80 1.41
CA ILE A 71 5.09 16.04 2.23
C ILE A 71 3.68 16.63 2.18
N GLU A 72 3.08 16.74 0.99
CA GLU A 72 1.69 17.23 0.84
C GLU A 72 0.72 16.36 1.65
N ALA A 73 0.85 15.03 1.56
CA ALA A 73 0.01 14.11 2.33
C ALA A 73 0.21 14.26 3.85
N GLN A 74 1.46 14.40 4.31
CA GLN A 74 1.76 14.64 5.72
C GLN A 74 1.17 15.96 6.23
N ASP A 75 1.17 17.02 5.40
CA ASP A 75 0.58 18.28 5.78
C ASP A 75 -0.94 18.13 6.03
N VAL A 76 -1.64 17.35 5.19
CA VAL A 76 -3.05 17.03 5.41
C VAL A 76 -3.24 16.20 6.68
N PHE A 77 -2.43 15.15 6.89
CA PHE A 77 -2.48 14.36 8.12
C PHE A 77 -2.30 15.20 9.39
N LYS A 78 -1.48 16.25 9.35
CA LYS A 78 -1.18 17.11 10.51
C LYS A 78 -2.20 18.23 10.74
N SER A 79 -2.80 18.77 9.68
CA SER A 79 -3.59 19.99 9.75
C SER A 79 -5.10 19.79 9.59
N ASP A 80 -5.54 18.75 8.89
CA ASP A 80 -6.97 18.52 8.66
C ASP A 80 -7.58 17.72 9.83
N PRO A 81 -8.61 18.27 10.53
CA PRO A 81 -9.24 17.62 11.67
C PRO A 81 -9.80 16.21 11.40
N LEU A 82 -10.12 15.89 10.15
CA LEU A 82 -10.60 14.57 9.76
C LEU A 82 -9.47 13.53 9.76
N TRP A 83 -8.23 13.93 9.48
CA TRP A 83 -7.07 13.04 9.32
C TRP A 83 -6.17 13.01 10.56
N GLN A 84 -6.06 14.16 11.27
CA GLN A 84 -5.18 14.34 12.42
C GLN A 84 -5.31 13.27 13.51
N PRO A 85 -6.51 12.78 13.88
CA PRO A 85 -6.65 11.78 14.94
C PRO A 85 -5.96 10.44 14.65
N TYR A 86 -5.66 10.16 13.39
CA TYR A 86 -5.09 8.88 12.96
C TYR A 86 -3.58 8.95 12.74
N PHE A 87 -2.97 10.13 12.73
CA PHE A 87 -1.54 10.29 12.51
C PHE A 87 -0.78 10.45 13.82
N HIS A 88 0.29 9.67 13.97
CA HIS A 88 1.17 9.67 15.13
C HIS A 88 2.58 10.06 14.67
N GLU A 89 3.00 11.30 14.95
CA GLU A 89 4.31 11.85 14.59
C GLU A 89 5.37 11.36 15.58
N THR A 90 5.78 10.09 15.46
CA THR A 90 6.76 9.44 16.32
C THR A 90 8.18 9.47 15.77
N GLY A 91 8.33 9.89 14.53
CA GLY A 91 9.61 9.91 13.82
C GLY A 91 9.91 8.61 13.06
N VAL A 92 11.00 8.69 12.32
CA VAL A 92 11.65 7.58 11.60
C VAL A 92 13.08 7.46 12.03
N TYR A 93 13.54 6.23 12.22
CA TYR A 93 14.92 5.83 12.47
C TYR A 93 15.34 4.86 11.37
N TRP A 94 16.19 5.30 10.44
CA TRP A 94 16.55 4.52 9.26
C TRP A 94 18.04 4.25 9.19
N ILE A 95 18.43 3.00 9.32
CA ILE A 95 19.83 2.56 9.19
C ILE A 95 20.17 2.48 7.71
N CYS A 96 21.03 3.40 7.23
CA CYS A 96 21.40 3.55 5.84
C CYS A 96 22.81 3.01 5.56
N ARG A 97 22.93 2.22 4.47
CA ARG A 97 24.21 1.66 4.00
C ARG A 97 24.70 2.33 2.71
N SER A 98 23.84 3.14 2.10
CA SER A 98 24.10 3.99 0.92
C SER A 98 24.08 5.47 1.30
N ASP A 99 24.06 6.36 0.32
CA ASP A 99 23.88 7.81 0.51
C ASP A 99 22.42 8.24 0.63
N TYR A 100 21.51 7.27 0.80
CA TYR A 100 20.05 7.49 0.88
C TYR A 100 19.65 8.59 1.88
N ALA A 101 20.26 8.63 3.05
CA ALA A 101 19.96 9.67 4.05
C ALA A 101 20.26 11.08 3.51
N GLN A 102 21.37 11.25 2.80
CA GLN A 102 21.77 12.52 2.21
C GLN A 102 20.86 12.90 1.05
N ASP A 103 20.46 11.94 0.21
CA ASP A 103 19.55 12.16 -0.91
C ASP A 103 18.18 12.64 -0.41
N VAL A 104 17.63 12.01 0.62
CA VAL A 104 16.40 12.43 1.28
C VAL A 104 16.52 13.85 1.85
N ILE A 105 17.57 14.15 2.63
CA ILE A 105 17.79 15.48 3.21
C ILE A 105 17.91 16.53 2.11
N ASN A 106 18.59 16.22 1.00
CA ASN A 106 18.75 17.12 -0.12
C ASN A 106 17.41 17.37 -0.84
N ASN A 107 16.52 16.38 -0.93
CA ASN A 107 15.19 16.56 -1.50
C ASN A 107 14.33 17.49 -0.65
N TYR A 108 14.36 17.39 0.67
CA TYR A 108 13.71 18.37 1.56
C TYR A 108 14.24 19.79 1.33
N LYS A 109 15.56 19.95 1.17
CA LYS A 109 16.17 21.25 0.87
C LYS A 109 15.75 21.79 -0.49
N LYS A 110 15.76 20.96 -1.56
CA LYS A 110 15.32 21.34 -2.91
C LYS A 110 13.85 21.78 -2.93
N LEU A 111 13.01 21.16 -2.11
CA LEU A 111 11.60 21.53 -1.96
C LEU A 111 11.37 22.73 -1.03
N GLY A 112 12.44 23.34 -0.49
CA GLY A 112 12.34 24.45 0.47
C GLY A 112 11.65 24.07 1.78
N ARG A 113 11.59 22.77 2.10
CA ARG A 113 10.86 22.25 3.25
C ARG A 113 11.75 22.23 4.50
N LYS A 114 11.33 22.98 5.52
CA LYS A 114 11.91 22.86 6.85
C LYS A 114 11.36 21.61 7.55
N ALA A 115 12.23 20.77 8.05
CA ALA A 115 11.88 19.55 8.79
C ALA A 115 12.98 19.28 9.84
N ASP A 116 12.58 18.63 10.94
CA ASP A 116 13.56 18.09 11.92
C ASP A 116 14.09 16.75 11.38
N ILE A 117 15.01 16.86 10.44
CA ILE A 117 15.61 15.74 9.72
C ILE A 117 17.14 15.88 9.74
N THR A 118 17.84 14.82 10.10
CA THR A 118 19.29 14.78 10.15
C THR A 118 19.82 13.38 9.90
N ALA A 119 21.06 13.29 9.42
CA ALA A 119 21.84 12.06 9.44
C ALA A 119 22.83 12.13 10.59
N VAL A 120 22.89 11.08 11.38
CA VAL A 120 23.78 10.98 12.56
C VAL A 120 24.70 9.78 12.43
N SER A 121 25.85 9.84 13.14
CA SER A 121 26.76 8.69 13.24
C SER A 121 26.08 7.51 13.96
N ILE A 122 26.58 6.30 13.70
CA ILE A 122 26.10 5.08 14.36
C ILE A 122 26.22 5.19 15.89
N GLU A 123 27.32 5.75 16.38
CA GLU A 123 27.55 5.89 17.83
C GLU A 123 26.61 6.90 18.50
N GLU A 124 26.17 7.93 17.78
CA GLU A 124 25.11 8.84 18.23
C GLU A 124 23.75 8.16 18.17
N ALA A 125 23.46 7.49 17.06
CA ALA A 125 22.19 6.80 16.84
C ALA A 125 21.89 5.75 17.91
N LYS A 126 22.86 4.95 18.31
CA LYS A 126 22.74 3.95 19.39
C LYS A 126 22.27 4.52 20.72
N LYS A 127 22.53 5.82 20.99
CA LYS A 127 22.13 6.49 22.24
C LYS A 127 20.72 7.09 22.18
N LEU A 128 20.17 7.24 20.99
CA LEU A 128 18.83 7.81 20.81
C LEU A 128 17.75 6.86 21.32
N TYR A 129 16.61 7.42 21.64
CA TYR A 129 15.43 6.67 22.12
C TYR A 129 15.73 5.73 23.29
N GLY A 130 16.60 6.18 24.21
CA GLY A 130 17.01 5.38 25.38
C GLY A 130 17.82 4.13 25.04
N GLY A 131 18.51 4.13 23.91
CA GLY A 131 19.29 2.98 23.45
C GLY A 131 18.45 1.83 22.91
N MET A 132 17.22 2.10 22.49
CA MET A 132 16.30 1.05 21.99
C MET A 132 16.92 0.20 20.89
N PHE A 133 17.61 0.83 19.94
CA PHE A 133 18.24 0.19 18.79
C PHE A 133 19.76 -0.02 18.95
N ASP A 134 20.31 0.04 20.18
CA ASP A 134 21.76 -0.08 20.40
C ASP A 134 22.33 -1.46 20.00
N GLN A 135 21.48 -2.50 19.97
CA GLN A 135 21.83 -3.86 19.54
C GLN A 135 21.38 -4.17 18.12
N ALA A 136 20.88 -3.19 17.35
CA ALA A 136 20.51 -3.40 15.97
C ALA A 136 21.71 -3.80 15.10
N ASP A 137 21.46 -4.43 13.97
CA ASP A 137 22.50 -4.77 13.00
C ASP A 137 22.93 -3.53 12.21
N TYR A 138 24.08 -2.99 12.57
CA TYR A 138 24.72 -1.86 11.89
C TYR A 138 25.81 -2.30 10.89
N THR A 139 25.91 -3.59 10.58
CA THR A 139 26.92 -4.10 9.65
C THR A 139 26.84 -3.38 8.32
N GLY A 140 27.94 -2.74 7.90
CA GLY A 140 28.00 -1.95 6.66
C GLY A 140 27.24 -0.62 6.65
N ALA A 141 26.60 -0.24 7.77
CA ALA A 141 25.91 1.04 7.86
C ALA A 141 26.88 2.21 7.79
N LYS A 142 26.51 3.25 7.02
CA LYS A 142 27.25 4.52 6.93
C LYS A 142 26.78 5.51 8.00
N GLU A 143 25.49 5.66 8.11
CA GLU A 143 24.83 6.63 8.97
C GLU A 143 23.38 6.22 9.26
N VAL A 144 22.71 6.94 10.15
CA VAL A 144 21.30 6.74 10.47
C VAL A 144 20.53 8.02 10.17
N LEU A 145 19.51 7.93 9.31
CA LEU A 145 18.56 9.01 9.07
C LEU A 145 17.57 9.08 10.23
N ILE A 146 17.49 10.24 10.85
CA ILE A 146 16.48 10.57 11.87
C ILE A 146 15.56 11.63 11.27
N ASN A 147 14.30 11.33 11.09
CA ASN A 147 13.30 12.30 10.67
C ASN A 147 12.14 12.32 11.66
N LYS A 148 12.11 13.36 12.52
CA LYS A 148 11.09 13.49 13.55
C LYS A 148 9.75 13.97 13.04
N THR A 149 9.65 14.40 11.75
CA THR A 149 8.41 14.85 11.13
C THR A 149 7.61 13.74 10.48
N SER A 150 8.16 12.54 10.40
CA SER A 150 7.51 11.32 9.92
C SER A 150 6.93 10.50 11.08
N GLY A 151 6.26 9.39 10.78
CA GLY A 151 5.68 8.52 11.80
C GLY A 151 4.81 7.44 11.19
N TRP A 152 3.64 7.20 11.79
CA TRP A 152 2.71 6.16 11.36
C TRP A 152 1.25 6.61 11.50
N ALA A 153 0.34 5.91 10.87
CA ALA A 153 -1.09 6.15 11.04
C ALA A 153 -1.85 4.87 11.41
N ALA A 154 -2.93 5.04 12.18
CA ALA A 154 -3.92 4.01 12.49
C ALA A 154 -4.71 3.69 11.20
N ALA A 155 -4.23 2.67 10.46
CA ALA A 155 -4.60 2.48 9.07
C ALA A 155 -6.06 2.03 8.88
N GLY A 156 -6.49 1.00 9.60
CA GLY A 156 -7.87 0.52 9.55
C GLY A 156 -8.87 1.56 10.03
N ASP A 157 -8.53 2.28 11.11
CA ASP A 157 -9.41 3.30 11.70
C ASP A 157 -9.57 4.48 10.74
N SER A 158 -8.49 4.98 10.14
CA SER A 158 -8.57 6.06 9.16
C SER A 158 -9.34 5.64 7.90
N LEU A 159 -9.10 4.41 7.40
CA LEU A 159 -9.82 3.92 6.23
C LEU A 159 -11.33 3.84 6.48
N ARG A 160 -11.73 3.33 7.66
CA ARG A 160 -13.13 3.26 8.09
C ARG A 160 -13.75 4.66 8.21
N ALA A 161 -13.05 5.57 8.87
CA ALA A 161 -13.56 6.93 9.12
C ALA A 161 -13.73 7.74 7.81
N ILE A 162 -12.75 7.69 6.91
CA ILE A 162 -12.84 8.42 5.63
C ILE A 162 -13.91 7.80 4.73
N THR A 163 -14.08 6.46 4.76
CA THR A 163 -15.19 5.82 4.04
C THR A 163 -16.54 6.27 4.58
N ALA A 164 -16.72 6.27 5.91
CA ALA A 164 -17.95 6.74 6.54
C ALA A 164 -18.24 8.20 6.20
N GLU A 165 -17.22 9.06 6.19
CA GLU A 165 -17.38 10.47 5.82
C GLU A 165 -17.77 10.63 4.34
N ALA A 166 -17.14 9.89 3.42
CA ALA A 166 -17.54 9.88 2.02
C ALA A 166 -19.01 9.45 1.83
N MET A 167 -19.45 8.44 2.60
CA MET A 167 -20.85 7.99 2.57
C MET A 167 -21.83 9.07 3.09
N LYS A 168 -21.48 9.81 4.15
CA LYS A 168 -22.28 10.94 4.64
C LYS A 168 -22.42 12.03 3.58
N LEU A 169 -21.39 12.23 2.76
CA LEU A 169 -21.40 13.18 1.65
C LEU A 169 -22.18 12.68 0.42
N GLY A 170 -22.69 11.44 0.42
CA GLY A 170 -23.54 10.91 -0.63
C GLY A 170 -22.95 9.75 -1.46
N VAL A 171 -21.74 9.29 -1.14
CA VAL A 171 -21.17 8.09 -1.78
C VAL A 171 -21.97 6.85 -1.40
N LYS A 172 -22.36 6.04 -2.39
CA LYS A 172 -23.00 4.74 -2.18
C LYS A 172 -21.92 3.67 -1.99
N TYR A 173 -22.08 2.83 -0.97
CA TYR A 173 -21.23 1.67 -0.74
C TYR A 173 -22.01 0.38 -0.99
N VAL A 174 -21.50 -0.47 -1.87
CA VAL A 174 -22.14 -1.75 -2.26
C VAL A 174 -21.18 -2.88 -1.90
N VAL A 175 -21.65 -3.81 -1.07
CA VAL A 175 -20.88 -5.01 -0.74
C VAL A 175 -21.18 -6.08 -1.78
N ALA A 176 -20.22 -6.31 -2.68
CA ALA A 176 -20.33 -7.34 -3.72
C ALA A 176 -18.94 -7.76 -4.24
N ASP A 177 -18.78 -9.05 -4.50
CA ASP A 177 -17.60 -9.57 -5.19
C ASP A 177 -17.74 -9.35 -6.71
N VAL A 178 -16.77 -8.66 -7.30
CA VAL A 178 -16.78 -8.30 -8.73
C VAL A 178 -16.11 -9.39 -9.56
N ALA A 179 -16.85 -10.00 -10.46
CA ALA A 179 -16.35 -11.09 -11.31
C ALA A 179 -15.70 -10.56 -12.59
N THR A 180 -16.37 -9.63 -13.32
CA THR A 180 -15.90 -9.11 -14.61
C THR A 180 -16.35 -7.67 -14.84
N LEU A 181 -15.67 -6.99 -15.74
CA LEU A 181 -16.10 -5.73 -16.33
C LEU A 181 -17.21 -6.00 -17.37
N GLN A 182 -18.06 -5.00 -17.59
CA GLN A 182 -19.04 -4.99 -18.68
C GLN A 182 -18.49 -4.11 -19.81
N ILE A 183 -18.11 -4.75 -20.92
CA ILE A 183 -17.65 -4.08 -22.14
C ILE A 183 -18.77 -4.19 -23.19
N ASP A 184 -19.21 -3.08 -23.74
CA ASP A 184 -20.21 -3.05 -24.80
C ASP A 184 -19.60 -3.30 -26.18
N GLY A 185 -20.47 -3.44 -27.22
CA GLY A 185 -20.04 -3.69 -28.59
C GLY A 185 -19.21 -2.58 -29.24
N SER A 186 -19.06 -1.41 -28.58
CA SER A 186 -18.20 -0.31 -29.02
C SER A 186 -16.80 -0.33 -28.33
N GLY A 187 -16.54 -1.29 -27.46
CA GLY A 187 -15.32 -1.36 -26.64
C GLY A 187 -15.34 -0.42 -25.45
N ARG A 188 -16.51 0.07 -25.02
CA ARG A 188 -16.66 0.92 -23.86
C ARG A 188 -16.95 0.10 -22.61
N CYS A 189 -16.28 0.43 -21.51
CA CYS A 189 -16.63 -0.09 -20.19
C CYS A 189 -17.85 0.66 -19.65
N THR A 190 -18.94 -0.08 -19.38
CA THR A 190 -20.24 0.46 -18.96
C THR A 190 -20.62 0.06 -17.53
N GLY A 191 -19.77 -0.72 -16.86
CA GLY A 191 -20.04 -1.18 -15.51
C GLY A 191 -19.28 -2.45 -15.14
N ILE A 192 -19.79 -3.16 -14.14
CA ILE A 192 -19.27 -4.45 -13.66
C ILE A 192 -20.37 -5.49 -13.55
N LYS A 193 -19.98 -6.76 -13.56
CA LYS A 193 -20.84 -7.88 -13.19
C LYS A 193 -20.30 -8.53 -11.92
N THR A 194 -21.17 -8.73 -10.94
CA THR A 194 -20.81 -9.38 -9.68
C THR A 194 -20.75 -10.91 -9.85
N ALA A 195 -20.14 -11.59 -8.88
CA ALA A 195 -20.12 -13.05 -8.83
C ALA A 195 -21.52 -13.69 -8.73
N LYS A 196 -22.52 -12.92 -8.26
CA LYS A 196 -23.93 -13.33 -8.23
C LYS A 196 -24.66 -13.07 -9.56
N GLY A 197 -23.99 -12.48 -10.54
CA GLY A 197 -24.57 -12.17 -11.86
C GLY A 197 -25.27 -10.81 -11.96
N GLU A 198 -25.31 -10.04 -10.88
CA GLU A 198 -25.88 -8.69 -10.87
C GLU A 198 -24.99 -7.71 -11.66
N VAL A 199 -25.60 -6.74 -12.32
CA VAL A 199 -24.88 -5.69 -13.06
C VAL A 199 -24.99 -4.38 -12.33
N VAL A 200 -23.84 -3.71 -12.10
CA VAL A 200 -23.78 -2.35 -11.60
C VAL A 200 -23.19 -1.46 -12.68
N SER A 201 -23.96 -0.50 -13.15
CA SER A 201 -23.60 0.37 -14.28
C SER A 201 -22.91 1.65 -13.80
N GLY A 202 -21.98 2.17 -14.62
CA GLY A 202 -21.32 3.45 -14.43
C GLY A 202 -20.67 3.94 -15.71
N SER A 203 -20.71 5.25 -15.98
CA SER A 203 -20.10 5.84 -17.19
C SER A 203 -18.57 5.93 -17.11
N ASN A 204 -18.03 5.99 -15.89
CA ASN A 204 -16.60 5.98 -15.60
C ASN A 204 -16.35 4.88 -14.55
N VAL A 205 -15.64 3.83 -14.94
CA VAL A 205 -15.29 2.70 -14.08
C VAL A 205 -13.82 2.82 -13.68
N ILE A 206 -13.54 2.93 -12.38
CA ILE A 206 -12.19 3.10 -11.84
C ILE A 206 -11.79 1.85 -11.06
N LEU A 207 -10.77 1.14 -11.52
CA LEU A 207 -10.23 -0.04 -10.86
C LEU A 207 -9.24 0.34 -9.76
N CYS A 208 -9.64 0.16 -8.51
CA CYS A 208 -8.83 0.36 -7.30
C CYS A 208 -8.63 -0.96 -6.55
N THR A 209 -8.51 -2.06 -7.30
CA THR A 209 -8.59 -3.43 -6.78
C THR A 209 -7.26 -4.01 -6.29
N GLY A 210 -6.20 -3.18 -6.21
CA GLY A 210 -4.90 -3.58 -5.66
C GLY A 210 -4.38 -4.88 -6.28
N ALA A 211 -3.95 -5.81 -5.45
CA ALA A 211 -3.41 -7.11 -5.87
C ALA A 211 -4.39 -7.98 -6.69
N TYR A 212 -5.68 -7.68 -6.68
CA TYR A 212 -6.69 -8.41 -7.45
C TYR A 212 -6.90 -7.86 -8.87
N THR A 213 -6.25 -6.75 -9.23
CA THR A 213 -6.45 -6.06 -10.52
C THR A 213 -6.14 -6.97 -11.70
N SER A 214 -4.99 -7.65 -11.70
CA SER A 214 -4.61 -8.55 -12.79
C SER A 214 -5.63 -9.69 -12.97
N LYS A 215 -6.10 -10.29 -11.87
CA LYS A 215 -7.09 -11.37 -11.92
C LYS A 215 -8.42 -10.89 -12.51
N LEU A 216 -8.92 -9.73 -12.07
CA LEU A 216 -10.16 -9.15 -12.60
C LEU A 216 -10.05 -8.85 -14.10
N LEU A 217 -8.92 -8.31 -14.55
CA LEU A 217 -8.68 -8.03 -15.96
C LEU A 217 -8.56 -9.30 -16.81
N GLU A 218 -7.95 -10.38 -16.29
CA GLU A 218 -7.90 -11.69 -16.99
C GLU A 218 -9.31 -12.26 -17.23
N TYR A 219 -10.16 -12.26 -16.20
CA TYR A 219 -11.56 -12.74 -16.34
C TYR A 219 -12.39 -11.83 -17.25
N SER A 220 -12.16 -10.52 -17.20
CA SER A 220 -12.86 -9.55 -18.03
C SER A 220 -12.48 -9.68 -19.50
N ALA A 221 -11.20 -9.89 -19.80
CA ALA A 221 -10.72 -10.16 -21.15
C ALA A 221 -11.35 -11.44 -21.72
N ALA A 222 -11.34 -12.52 -20.95
CA ALA A 222 -11.95 -13.79 -21.38
C ALA A 222 -13.48 -13.67 -21.60
N SER A 223 -14.17 -12.89 -20.78
CA SER A 223 -15.63 -12.69 -20.88
C SER A 223 -16.04 -11.80 -22.05
N SER A 224 -15.25 -10.78 -22.38
CA SER A 224 -15.54 -9.81 -23.43
C SER A 224 -14.93 -10.15 -24.79
N GLY A 225 -13.92 -11.03 -24.82
CA GLY A 225 -13.09 -11.30 -25.99
C GLY A 225 -12.07 -10.19 -26.30
N LEU A 226 -11.93 -9.18 -25.44
CA LEU A 226 -10.98 -8.07 -25.60
C LEU A 226 -9.69 -8.38 -24.87
N GLU A 227 -8.73 -9.03 -25.57
CA GLU A 227 -7.47 -9.51 -25.01
C GLU A 227 -6.58 -8.38 -24.43
N GLU A 228 -6.67 -7.19 -25.01
CA GLU A 228 -5.91 -5.99 -24.62
C GLU A 228 -6.28 -5.45 -23.22
N LEU A 229 -7.38 -5.93 -22.63
CA LEU A 229 -7.74 -5.63 -21.24
C LEU A 229 -6.73 -6.21 -20.24
N ARG A 230 -5.98 -7.22 -20.62
CA ARG A 230 -5.06 -7.92 -19.68
C ARG A 230 -3.97 -7.01 -19.15
N ALA A 231 -3.69 -7.12 -17.87
CA ALA A 231 -2.59 -6.40 -17.25
C ALA A 231 -1.23 -6.84 -17.81
N GLY A 232 -1.09 -8.12 -18.18
CA GLY A 232 0.19 -8.69 -18.59
C GLY A 232 1.29 -8.45 -17.54
N PRO A 233 2.49 -8.02 -17.95
CA PRO A 233 3.59 -7.76 -17.02
C PRO A 233 3.52 -6.41 -16.30
N ARG A 234 2.45 -5.61 -16.51
CA ARG A 234 2.31 -4.27 -15.89
C ARG A 234 2.08 -4.36 -14.40
N ILE A 235 1.34 -5.38 -13.95
CA ILE A 235 0.90 -5.52 -12.56
C ILE A 235 1.17 -6.93 -12.07
N VAL A 236 1.92 -7.04 -10.98
CA VAL A 236 2.17 -8.31 -10.28
C VAL A 236 1.67 -8.20 -8.85
N ALA A 237 0.89 -9.18 -8.41
CA ALA A 237 0.52 -9.27 -7.01
C ALA A 237 1.70 -9.81 -6.20
N GLY A 238 2.07 -9.09 -5.14
CA GLY A 238 3.12 -9.49 -4.21
C GLY A 238 2.61 -9.53 -2.77
N GLY A 239 3.05 -10.53 -2.03
CA GLY A 239 2.76 -10.70 -0.60
C GLY A 239 3.97 -10.43 0.26
N ILE A 240 3.75 -9.85 1.44
CA ILE A 240 4.72 -9.75 2.52
C ILE A 240 4.06 -10.17 3.82
N THR A 241 4.84 -10.78 4.70
CA THR A 241 4.35 -11.16 6.03
C THR A 241 4.58 -10.02 7.01
N THR A 242 3.60 -9.79 7.88
CA THR A 242 3.72 -8.94 9.06
C THR A 242 3.47 -9.79 10.31
N GLY A 243 4.12 -9.44 11.41
CA GLY A 243 3.94 -10.06 12.72
C GLY A 243 3.84 -9.04 13.83
N MET A 244 3.16 -9.40 14.92
CA MET A 244 2.94 -8.54 16.07
C MET A 244 3.15 -9.29 17.37
N ALA A 245 3.76 -8.59 18.34
CA ALA A 245 3.86 -9.04 19.72
C ALA A 245 3.18 -8.02 20.64
N THR A 246 2.48 -8.49 21.65
CA THR A 246 1.87 -7.63 22.69
C THR A 246 2.92 -7.29 23.75
N LEU A 247 3.13 -6.00 24.01
CA LEU A 247 4.04 -5.52 25.06
C LEU A 247 3.33 -5.51 26.41
N ASP A 248 4.09 -5.78 27.45
CA ASP A 248 3.62 -5.50 28.81
C ASP A 248 3.45 -3.98 29.03
N GLU A 249 2.58 -3.61 29.98
CA GLU A 249 2.22 -2.20 30.23
C GLU A 249 3.44 -1.32 30.54
N ARG A 250 4.36 -1.80 31.37
CA ARG A 250 5.57 -1.06 31.75
C ARG A 250 6.48 -0.80 30.54
N SER A 251 6.72 -1.81 29.70
CA SER A 251 7.51 -1.68 28.49
C SER A 251 6.87 -0.69 27.52
N TYR A 252 5.54 -0.76 27.35
CA TYR A 252 4.80 0.15 26.51
C TYR A 252 4.93 1.62 26.98
N GLU A 253 4.66 1.90 28.25
CA GLU A 253 4.64 3.26 28.78
C GLU A 253 6.03 3.90 28.84
N THR A 254 7.05 3.13 29.23
CA THR A 254 8.39 3.70 29.53
C THR A 254 9.27 3.82 28.30
N VAL A 255 9.16 2.93 27.35
CA VAL A 255 10.09 2.82 26.22
C VAL A 255 9.40 2.89 24.87
N TYR A 256 8.45 2.00 24.60
CA TYR A 256 7.95 1.75 23.26
C TYR A 256 6.85 2.71 22.80
N SER A 257 6.13 3.35 23.71
CA SER A 257 5.11 4.36 23.39
C SER A 257 5.66 5.57 22.63
N LYS A 258 6.97 5.82 22.72
CA LYS A 258 7.65 6.96 22.08
C LYS A 258 8.64 6.54 20.99
N MET A 259 8.69 5.28 20.62
CA MET A 259 9.65 4.81 19.62
C MET A 259 9.31 5.34 18.23
N PRO A 260 10.32 5.59 17.37
CA PRO A 260 10.10 5.91 15.98
C PRO A 260 9.81 4.65 15.16
N VAL A 261 9.34 4.84 13.92
CA VAL A 261 9.33 3.76 12.94
C VAL A 261 10.78 3.39 12.59
N GLY A 262 11.15 2.12 12.72
CA GLY A 262 12.47 1.61 12.39
C GLY A 262 12.53 1.08 10.96
N PHE A 263 13.61 1.38 10.23
CA PHE A 263 13.90 0.86 8.89
C PHE A 263 15.32 0.34 8.77
N GLN A 264 15.47 -0.76 8.00
CA GLN A 264 16.76 -1.23 7.49
C GLN A 264 16.60 -1.69 6.04
N GLY A 265 17.61 -1.36 5.22
CA GLY A 265 17.62 -1.70 3.78
C GLY A 265 16.60 -0.88 3.00
N TYR A 266 16.91 -0.52 1.80
CA TYR A 266 15.99 0.11 0.85
C TYR A 266 16.44 -0.17 -0.59
N THR A 267 17.72 -0.35 -0.79
CA THR A 267 18.30 -0.68 -2.10
C THR A 267 18.80 -2.12 -2.13
N ALA A 268 19.00 -2.68 -3.31
CA ALA A 268 19.57 -4.00 -3.44
C ALA A 268 20.96 -4.13 -2.78
N ALA A 269 21.72 -3.02 -2.69
CA ALA A 269 23.01 -2.96 -2.03
C ALA A 269 22.91 -2.93 -0.50
N GLU A 270 21.77 -2.52 0.05
CA GLU A 270 21.54 -2.40 1.48
C GLU A 270 21.00 -3.67 2.13
N GLY A 271 20.65 -4.66 1.34
CA GLY A 271 20.08 -5.90 1.82
C GLY A 271 18.55 -5.87 1.94
N PRO A 272 17.96 -6.79 2.69
CA PRO A 272 16.51 -6.91 2.76
C PRO A 272 15.86 -5.67 3.40
N PHE A 273 14.76 -5.22 2.78
CA PHE A 273 13.95 -4.11 3.32
C PHE A 273 13.04 -4.63 4.42
N ILE A 274 13.39 -4.33 5.65
CA ILE A 274 12.67 -4.72 6.86
C ILE A 274 12.37 -3.51 7.73
N GLY A 275 11.39 -3.64 8.61
CA GLY A 275 11.04 -2.57 9.52
C GLY A 275 10.21 -2.98 10.72
N SER A 276 10.15 -2.04 11.66
CA SER A 276 9.36 -2.14 12.87
C SER A 276 8.53 -0.87 13.04
N LEU A 277 7.25 -1.05 13.33
CA LEU A 277 6.34 0.06 13.62
C LEU A 277 6.09 0.16 15.12
N PRO A 278 6.00 1.39 15.65
CA PRO A 278 5.63 1.61 17.06
C PRO A 278 4.38 0.86 17.47
N PRO A 279 4.25 0.52 18.75
CA PRO A 279 3.09 -0.19 19.24
C PRO A 279 1.83 0.66 19.11
N THR A 280 0.72 0.01 18.79
CA THR A 280 -0.61 0.59 18.79
C THR A 280 -1.08 0.89 20.23
N LYS A 281 -2.25 1.54 20.37
CA LYS A 281 -2.92 1.72 21.68
C LYS A 281 -3.16 0.40 22.44
N ASP A 282 -3.26 -0.72 21.70
CA ASP A 282 -3.44 -2.06 22.25
C ASP A 282 -2.09 -2.73 22.58
N ARG A 283 -1.00 -1.95 22.59
CA ARG A 283 0.37 -2.35 22.92
C ARG A 283 0.97 -3.37 21.95
N GLU A 284 0.47 -3.41 20.73
CA GLU A 284 0.93 -4.34 19.69
C GLU A 284 2.07 -3.73 18.88
N LEU A 285 3.30 -4.17 19.13
CA LEU A 285 4.51 -3.85 18.39
C LEU A 285 4.55 -4.71 17.12
N LYS A 286 4.84 -4.10 15.97
CA LYS A 286 4.72 -4.75 14.67
C LYS A 286 6.01 -4.75 13.88
N TRP A 287 6.24 -5.85 13.15
CA TRP A 287 7.31 -5.99 12.16
C TRP A 287 6.74 -6.40 10.81
N TRP A 288 7.52 -6.15 9.74
CA TRP A 288 7.35 -6.85 8.48
C TRP A 288 8.62 -7.62 8.13
N GLY A 289 8.45 -8.74 7.41
CA GLY A 289 9.53 -9.62 7.01
C GLY A 289 10.28 -9.11 5.79
N ARG A 290 11.37 -9.78 5.45
CA ARG A 290 12.26 -9.46 4.34
C ARG A 290 11.84 -10.07 3.00
N THR A 291 11.03 -11.14 3.03
CA THR A 291 10.69 -11.90 1.84
C THR A 291 9.41 -11.37 1.20
N ILE A 292 9.54 -10.82 0.00
CA ILE A 292 8.41 -10.45 -0.86
C ILE A 292 8.23 -11.54 -1.90
N PHE A 293 7.02 -12.09 -2.01
CA PHE A 293 6.75 -13.28 -2.80
C PHE A 293 5.54 -13.13 -3.71
N LYS A 294 5.55 -13.89 -4.79
CA LYS A 294 4.43 -14.07 -5.73
C LYS A 294 3.64 -15.32 -5.35
N ASN A 295 2.40 -15.37 -5.84
CA ASN A 295 1.61 -16.59 -5.89
C ASN A 295 1.20 -16.83 -7.34
N THR A 296 2.14 -17.38 -8.13
CA THR A 296 1.89 -17.70 -9.54
C THR A 296 0.98 -18.90 -9.63
N ARG A 297 -0.22 -18.70 -10.15
CA ARG A 297 -1.26 -19.71 -10.28
C ARG A 297 -1.98 -19.63 -11.63
N GLN A 298 -2.53 -20.76 -12.06
CA GLN A 298 -3.40 -20.79 -13.22
C GLN A 298 -4.78 -20.21 -12.83
N VAL A 299 -5.16 -19.09 -13.44
CA VAL A 299 -6.46 -18.44 -13.19
C VAL A 299 -7.49 -18.80 -14.27
N LEU A 300 -7.04 -19.06 -15.48
CA LEU A 300 -7.84 -19.56 -16.62
C LEU A 300 -7.00 -20.61 -17.38
N PRO A 301 -7.59 -21.46 -18.22
CA PRO A 301 -6.84 -22.43 -19.02
C PRO A 301 -5.70 -21.77 -19.81
N GLY A 302 -4.45 -22.21 -19.53
CA GLY A 302 -3.24 -21.68 -20.16
C GLY A 302 -2.81 -20.27 -19.70
N ARG A 303 -3.46 -19.68 -18.67
CA ARG A 303 -3.16 -18.35 -18.17
C ARG A 303 -2.66 -18.42 -16.73
N TYR A 304 -1.42 -17.99 -16.54
CA TYR A 304 -0.72 -17.97 -15.26
C TYR A 304 -0.38 -16.53 -14.89
N ILE A 305 -0.80 -16.09 -13.72
CA ILE A 305 -0.46 -14.78 -13.16
C ILE A 305 -0.18 -14.94 -11.65
N SER A 306 0.52 -13.97 -11.06
CA SER A 306 0.51 -13.83 -9.61
C SER A 306 -0.81 -13.19 -9.17
N ALA A 307 -1.51 -13.86 -8.27
CA ALA A 307 -2.74 -13.36 -7.65
C ALA A 307 -2.81 -13.84 -6.20
N PRO A 308 -3.42 -13.09 -5.28
CA PRO A 308 -3.69 -13.59 -3.93
C PRO A 308 -4.45 -14.90 -4.01
N PRO A 309 -4.25 -15.84 -3.06
CA PRO A 309 -5.09 -17.03 -2.95
C PRO A 309 -6.55 -16.63 -2.72
N ASP A 310 -7.48 -17.46 -3.18
CA ASP A 310 -8.86 -17.33 -2.78
C ASP A 310 -8.98 -17.68 -1.28
N GLU A 311 -9.88 -17.01 -0.56
CA GLU A 311 -10.00 -17.17 0.89
C GLU A 311 -10.23 -18.63 1.31
N LYS A 312 -10.97 -19.39 0.50
CA LYS A 312 -11.19 -20.84 0.71
C LYS A 312 -9.93 -21.67 0.61
N ASP A 313 -8.92 -21.25 -0.18
CA ASP A 313 -7.68 -21.98 -0.41
C ASP A 313 -6.63 -21.59 0.64
N TYR A 314 -6.56 -20.28 0.96
CA TYR A 314 -5.58 -19.75 1.91
C TYR A 314 -6.06 -18.44 2.56
N ALA A 315 -6.30 -18.49 3.86
CA ALA A 315 -6.61 -17.28 4.61
C ALA A 315 -5.32 -16.47 4.86
N GLN A 316 -5.41 -15.13 4.73
CA GLN A 316 -4.27 -14.22 4.96
C GLN A 316 -3.62 -14.37 6.36
N TRP A 317 -4.31 -14.98 7.30
CA TRP A 317 -3.85 -15.25 8.66
C TRP A 317 -3.12 -16.58 8.81
N LYS A 318 -3.14 -17.45 7.79
CA LYS A 318 -2.40 -18.72 7.78
C LYS A 318 -1.02 -18.48 7.20
N VAL A 319 -0.05 -18.25 8.07
CA VAL A 319 1.33 -17.95 7.71
C VAL A 319 2.20 -19.18 7.99
N SER A 320 3.01 -19.59 6.99
CA SER A 320 3.91 -20.73 7.14
C SER A 320 5.02 -20.47 8.16
N THR A 321 5.62 -21.54 8.67
CA THR A 321 6.74 -21.47 9.62
C THR A 321 7.88 -20.62 9.06
N LYS A 322 8.26 -20.83 7.81
CA LYS A 322 9.34 -20.07 7.14
C LYS A 322 9.06 -18.56 7.07
N LEU A 323 7.81 -18.15 6.86
CA LEU A 323 7.42 -16.74 6.85
C LEU A 323 7.33 -16.15 8.27
N LYS A 324 7.06 -16.96 9.28
CA LYS A 324 7.15 -16.53 10.69
C LYS A 324 8.60 -16.29 11.10
N GLU A 325 9.51 -17.17 10.70
CA GLU A 325 10.96 -17.02 10.90
C GLU A 325 11.50 -15.70 10.28
N ASP A 326 10.93 -15.22 9.19
CA ASP A 326 11.28 -13.91 8.62
C ASP A 326 10.93 -12.75 9.57
N ILE A 327 9.85 -12.87 10.34
CA ILE A 327 9.47 -11.86 11.35
C ILE A 327 10.41 -11.93 12.56
N ASP A 328 10.73 -13.14 13.03
CA ASP A 328 11.69 -13.33 14.12
C ASP A 328 13.07 -12.77 13.73
N TYR A 329 13.50 -12.97 12.49
CA TYR A 329 14.70 -12.34 11.95
C TYR A 329 14.62 -10.81 12.00
N SER A 330 13.50 -10.21 11.58
CA SER A 330 13.33 -8.75 11.63
C SER A 330 13.40 -8.22 13.06
N ASN A 331 12.80 -8.92 14.01
CA ASN A 331 12.91 -8.61 15.44
C ASN A 331 14.37 -8.63 15.89
N GLN A 332 15.10 -9.70 15.58
CA GLN A 332 16.52 -9.83 15.96
C GLN A 332 17.40 -8.73 15.36
N VAL A 333 17.15 -8.37 14.08
CA VAL A 333 17.93 -7.34 13.39
C VAL A 333 17.75 -5.95 14.02
N PHE A 334 16.57 -5.64 14.54
CA PHE A 334 16.30 -4.34 15.17
C PHE A 334 16.66 -4.30 16.65
N TYR A 335 16.43 -5.37 17.39
CA TYR A 335 16.45 -5.33 18.85
C TYR A 335 17.47 -6.27 19.47
N GLY A 336 18.10 -7.15 18.68
CA GLY A 336 19.07 -8.13 19.21
C GLY A 336 18.45 -8.95 20.36
N ASN A 337 19.20 -9.13 21.43
CA ASN A 337 18.74 -9.86 22.62
C ASN A 337 17.57 -9.16 23.36
N LYS A 338 17.39 -7.84 23.16
CA LYS A 338 16.28 -7.10 23.76
C LYS A 338 14.91 -7.57 23.27
N GLY A 339 14.85 -8.04 22.01
CA GLY A 339 13.63 -8.57 21.42
C GLY A 339 13.38 -10.06 21.67
N ALA A 340 14.34 -10.78 22.25
CA ALA A 340 14.27 -12.25 22.38
C ALA A 340 13.10 -12.76 23.25
N HIS A 341 12.54 -11.93 24.11
CA HIS A 341 11.41 -12.29 24.99
C HIS A 341 10.05 -11.99 24.37
N TRP A 342 9.97 -11.33 23.21
CA TRP A 342 8.70 -11.05 22.56
C TRP A 342 8.26 -12.24 21.72
N THR A 343 7.08 -12.74 22.03
CA THR A 343 6.45 -13.82 21.26
C THR A 343 5.52 -13.22 20.22
N MET A 344 5.73 -13.59 18.95
CA MET A 344 4.86 -13.17 17.86
C MET A 344 3.53 -13.91 17.92
N GLU A 345 2.47 -13.21 18.36
CA GLU A 345 1.15 -13.80 18.58
C GLU A 345 0.28 -13.74 17.34
N LYS A 346 0.45 -12.70 16.51
CA LYS A 346 -0.34 -12.47 15.31
C LYS A 346 0.56 -12.40 14.08
N HIS A 347 0.14 -13.04 13.00
CA HIS A 347 0.81 -12.96 11.72
C HIS A 347 -0.23 -12.73 10.63
N ARG A 348 0.14 -11.93 9.62
CA ARG A 348 -0.72 -11.65 8.48
C ARG A 348 0.09 -11.52 7.21
N ILE A 349 -0.42 -12.08 6.10
CA ILE A 349 0.08 -11.77 4.75
C ILE A 349 -0.66 -10.55 4.23
N CYS A 350 0.09 -9.51 3.87
CA CYS A 350 -0.40 -8.32 3.20
C CYS A 350 -0.12 -8.46 1.70
N TRP A 351 -1.17 -8.46 0.87
CA TRP A 351 -1.07 -8.53 -0.58
C TRP A 351 -1.21 -7.14 -1.19
N ASP A 352 -0.23 -6.72 -2.01
CA ASP A 352 -0.30 -5.46 -2.75
C ASP A 352 -0.01 -5.69 -4.25
N ALA A 353 -0.29 -4.69 -5.06
CA ALA A 353 0.03 -4.67 -6.48
C ALA A 353 1.34 -3.92 -6.72
N PHE A 354 2.21 -4.51 -7.53
CA PHE A 354 3.51 -3.97 -7.89
C PHE A 354 3.62 -3.68 -9.38
N THR A 355 4.32 -2.61 -9.70
CA THR A 355 4.91 -2.37 -11.02
C THR A 355 6.42 -2.59 -10.95
N THR A 356 7.08 -2.80 -12.09
CA THR A 356 8.53 -2.99 -12.13
C THR A 356 9.32 -1.79 -11.62
N SER A 357 8.78 -0.57 -11.81
CA SER A 357 9.40 0.67 -11.30
C SER A 357 9.04 1.00 -9.83
N GLY A 358 8.05 0.30 -9.25
CA GLY A 358 7.47 0.70 -7.96
C GLY A 358 6.47 1.85 -8.05
N ASP A 359 6.31 2.49 -9.22
CA ASP A 359 5.37 3.60 -9.41
C ASP A 359 3.92 3.13 -9.48
N PHE A 360 3.00 3.98 -9.06
CA PHE A 360 1.56 3.77 -9.22
C PHE A 360 1.16 3.63 -10.69
N ILE A 361 -0.02 3.07 -10.92
CA ILE A 361 -0.76 3.25 -12.17
C ILE A 361 -1.98 4.10 -11.84
N ILE A 362 -2.03 5.33 -12.39
CA ILE A 362 -3.18 6.25 -12.31
C ILE A 362 -3.39 6.79 -13.72
N SER A 363 -4.21 6.08 -14.50
CA SER A 363 -4.28 6.30 -15.96
C SER A 363 -5.60 5.79 -16.53
N PRO A 364 -6.09 6.35 -17.67
CA PRO A 364 -7.04 5.66 -18.51
C PRO A 364 -6.48 4.32 -18.96
N HIS A 365 -7.34 3.31 -19.10
CA HIS A 365 -6.96 2.04 -19.72
C HIS A 365 -7.03 2.17 -21.25
N SER A 366 -5.94 1.87 -21.96
CA SER A 366 -5.85 2.11 -23.41
C SER A 366 -6.83 1.29 -24.24
N ALA A 367 -7.23 0.10 -23.78
CA ALA A 367 -8.10 -0.81 -24.52
C ALA A 367 -9.61 -0.52 -24.39
N ALA A 368 -10.07 0.21 -23.38
CA ALA A 368 -11.49 0.39 -23.15
C ALA A 368 -11.84 1.83 -22.72
N LYS A 369 -12.67 2.51 -23.49
CA LYS A 369 -13.19 3.83 -23.14
C LYS A 369 -14.02 3.76 -21.86
N GLY A 370 -13.89 4.76 -20.97
CA GLY A 370 -14.59 4.80 -19.69
C GLY A 370 -14.05 3.87 -18.62
N LEU A 371 -12.92 3.19 -18.89
CA LEU A 371 -12.17 2.38 -17.93
C LEU A 371 -10.90 3.12 -17.51
N TYR A 372 -10.69 3.19 -16.21
CA TYR A 372 -9.53 3.81 -15.58
C TYR A 372 -8.92 2.87 -14.55
N VAL A 373 -7.62 2.98 -14.33
CA VAL A 373 -6.89 2.17 -13.35
C VAL A 373 -6.20 3.10 -12.36
N ALA A 374 -6.43 2.88 -11.08
CA ALA A 374 -5.78 3.58 -9.97
C ALA A 374 -5.36 2.56 -8.91
N THR A 375 -4.11 2.08 -9.01
CA THR A 375 -3.62 0.95 -8.22
C THR A 375 -2.09 0.91 -8.16
N CYS A 376 -1.53 -0.20 -7.72
CA CYS A 376 -0.10 -0.46 -7.59
C CYS A 376 0.55 0.38 -6.49
N GLY A 377 0.06 0.19 -5.25
CA GLY A 377 0.64 0.83 -4.07
C GLY A 377 2.10 0.45 -3.81
N SER A 378 2.59 -0.68 -4.34
CA SER A 378 3.98 -1.15 -4.24
C SER A 378 4.55 -0.99 -2.82
N PHE A 379 3.75 -1.36 -1.80
CA PHE A 379 3.98 -1.20 -0.36
C PHE A 379 4.16 0.25 0.14
N HIS A 380 4.09 1.25 -0.70
CA HIS A 380 4.23 2.64 -0.26
C HIS A 380 3.01 3.54 -0.52
N GLY A 381 1.90 2.99 -1.04
CA GLY A 381 0.71 3.76 -1.41
C GLY A 381 -0.04 4.38 -0.24
N TYR A 382 -0.08 3.72 0.93
CA TYR A 382 -0.93 4.15 2.06
C TYR A 382 -0.68 5.59 2.51
N LYS A 383 0.58 6.02 2.64
CA LYS A 383 0.93 7.36 3.15
C LYS A 383 0.40 8.52 2.30
N PHE A 384 0.03 8.24 1.06
CA PHE A 384 -0.57 9.22 0.15
C PHE A 384 -2.10 9.27 0.25
N PHE A 385 -2.71 8.48 1.13
CA PHE A 385 -4.17 8.36 1.26
C PHE A 385 -4.90 9.71 1.28
N PRO A 386 -4.45 10.74 2.01
CA PRO A 386 -5.14 12.04 2.04
C PRO A 386 -5.19 12.76 0.69
N VAL A 387 -4.26 12.47 -0.23
CA VAL A 387 -4.09 13.24 -1.48
C VAL A 387 -4.26 12.43 -2.77
N LEU A 388 -4.23 11.09 -2.70
CA LEU A 388 -4.36 10.21 -3.88
C LEU A 388 -5.58 10.55 -4.73
N GLY A 389 -6.74 10.72 -4.09
CA GLY A 389 -7.98 11.02 -4.79
C GLY A 389 -7.95 12.34 -5.55
N LYS A 390 -7.24 13.37 -5.04
CA LYS A 390 -7.02 14.62 -5.77
C LYS A 390 -6.37 14.36 -7.13
N TYR A 391 -5.30 13.59 -7.17
CA TYR A 391 -4.56 13.27 -8.39
C TYR A 391 -5.34 12.32 -9.32
N ILE A 392 -6.12 11.39 -8.76
CA ILE A 392 -6.98 10.51 -9.55
C ILE A 392 -8.11 11.33 -10.20
N VAL A 393 -8.69 12.29 -9.50
CA VAL A 393 -9.69 13.21 -10.08
C VAL A 393 -9.08 14.05 -11.20
N GLN A 394 -7.88 14.61 -11.01
CA GLN A 394 -7.15 15.33 -12.08
C GLN A 394 -6.91 14.45 -13.31
N MET A 395 -6.58 13.16 -13.12
CA MET A 395 -6.44 12.21 -14.23
C MET A 395 -7.77 12.01 -14.98
N LEU A 396 -8.88 11.86 -14.25
CA LEU A 396 -10.22 11.71 -14.84
C LEU A 396 -10.64 12.93 -15.67
N GLU A 397 -10.17 14.12 -15.28
CA GLU A 397 -10.43 15.40 -15.95
C GLU A 397 -9.44 15.71 -17.08
N GLY A 398 -8.36 14.93 -17.21
CA GLY A 398 -7.28 15.21 -18.14
C GLY A 398 -6.37 16.37 -17.69
N GLU A 399 -6.37 16.69 -16.41
CA GLU A 399 -5.63 17.82 -15.78
C GLU A 399 -4.39 17.35 -14.97
N LEU A 400 -4.10 16.05 -14.98
CA LEU A 400 -2.89 15.53 -14.31
C LEU A 400 -1.65 16.13 -14.97
N SER A 401 -0.67 16.59 -14.17
CA SER A 401 0.54 17.16 -14.71
C SER A 401 1.26 16.19 -15.68
N PRO A 402 1.91 16.69 -16.74
CA PRO A 402 2.62 15.81 -17.69
C PRO A 402 3.61 14.85 -17.00
N GLU A 403 4.35 15.34 -16.00
CA GLU A 403 5.28 14.54 -15.19
C GLU A 403 4.59 13.32 -14.55
N LEU A 404 3.44 13.53 -13.92
CA LEU A 404 2.67 12.46 -13.25
C LEU A 404 1.92 11.59 -14.26
N ALA A 405 1.41 12.18 -15.34
CA ALA A 405 0.72 11.46 -16.39
C ALA A 405 1.64 10.44 -17.08
N GLU A 406 2.90 10.81 -17.35
CA GLU A 406 3.93 9.93 -17.89
C GLU A 406 4.36 8.87 -16.86
N LYS A 407 4.69 9.30 -15.62
CA LYS A 407 5.16 8.43 -14.53
C LYS A 407 4.16 7.34 -14.15
N TRP A 408 2.86 7.65 -14.22
CA TRP A 408 1.79 6.75 -13.80
C TRP A 408 0.97 6.15 -14.96
N ALA A 409 1.43 6.30 -16.20
CA ALA A 409 0.75 5.81 -17.38
C ALA A 409 0.60 4.27 -17.40
N TRP A 410 -0.53 3.79 -17.93
CA TRP A 410 -0.77 2.36 -18.16
C TRP A 410 0.27 1.74 -19.11
N ASP A 411 0.63 2.46 -20.17
CA ASP A 411 1.52 1.97 -21.24
C ASP A 411 2.94 2.57 -21.18
N ARG A 412 3.36 3.04 -19.98
CA ARG A 412 4.74 3.54 -19.79
C ARG A 412 5.79 2.47 -20.02
N GLU A 413 7.02 2.90 -20.28
CA GLU A 413 8.18 2.02 -20.27
C GLU A 413 8.33 1.30 -18.92
N ARG A 414 8.73 0.05 -18.98
CA ARG A 414 8.91 -0.80 -17.82
C ARG A 414 10.38 -1.11 -17.62
N PRO A 415 11.03 -0.58 -16.57
CA PRO A 415 12.41 -0.91 -16.25
C PRO A 415 12.55 -2.40 -15.89
N ASP A 416 13.78 -2.89 -15.91
CA ASP A 416 14.10 -4.24 -15.43
C ASP A 416 13.66 -4.39 -13.97
N PRO A 417 12.81 -5.36 -13.65
CA PRO A 417 12.36 -5.60 -12.28
C PRO A 417 13.51 -5.94 -11.32
N ALA A 418 14.68 -6.36 -11.83
CA ALA A 418 15.86 -6.59 -11.01
C ALA A 418 16.36 -5.31 -10.31
N LEU A 419 16.07 -4.14 -10.88
CA LEU A 419 16.43 -2.84 -10.30
C LEU A 419 15.53 -2.42 -9.13
N ASN A 420 14.35 -3.03 -8.99
CA ASN A 420 13.44 -2.73 -7.89
C ASN A 420 13.72 -3.69 -6.70
N PRO A 421 14.23 -3.18 -5.56
CA PRO A 421 14.55 -4.02 -4.40
C PRO A 421 13.30 -4.69 -3.80
N GLU A 422 12.13 -4.08 -3.95
CA GLU A 422 10.86 -4.59 -3.43
C GLU A 422 10.12 -5.49 -4.43
N TRP A 423 10.71 -5.80 -5.60
CA TRP A 423 10.05 -6.66 -6.57
C TRP A 423 9.87 -8.09 -6.03
N PRO A 424 8.68 -8.70 -6.12
CA PRO A 424 8.43 -10.06 -5.62
C PRO A 424 9.23 -11.10 -6.41
N ARG A 425 10.23 -11.72 -5.78
CA ARG A 425 11.11 -12.73 -6.41
C ARG A 425 10.78 -14.15 -6.01
N ALA A 426 10.44 -14.38 -4.74
CA ALA A 426 10.11 -15.70 -4.24
C ALA A 426 8.73 -16.18 -4.73
N GLU A 427 8.49 -17.48 -4.69
CA GLU A 427 7.17 -18.06 -4.95
C GLU A 427 6.57 -18.58 -3.63
N MET A 428 5.30 -18.31 -3.39
CA MET A 428 4.60 -18.72 -2.17
C MET A 428 4.66 -20.22 -1.92
N LYS A 429 4.56 -21.04 -2.98
CA LYS A 429 4.67 -22.51 -2.90
C LYS A 429 6.01 -22.98 -2.32
N ASP A 430 7.10 -22.24 -2.53
CA ASP A 430 8.43 -22.58 -2.04
C ASP A 430 8.64 -22.15 -0.58
N LEU A 431 7.71 -21.32 -0.07
CA LEU A 431 7.67 -20.82 1.30
C LEU A 431 6.64 -21.57 2.17
N ALA A 432 5.81 -22.43 1.58
CA ALA A 432 4.82 -23.22 2.30
C ALA A 432 5.46 -24.31 3.16
N ASP A 433 4.79 -24.67 4.25
CA ASP A 433 5.20 -25.79 5.09
C ASP A 433 5.14 -27.13 4.30
N PRO A 434 6.04 -28.10 4.57
CA PRO A 434 6.13 -29.34 3.80
C PRO A 434 4.80 -30.10 3.66
N ALA A 435 3.98 -30.10 4.69
CA ALA A 435 2.67 -30.78 4.68
C ALA A 435 1.63 -30.07 3.78
N ALA A 436 1.85 -28.84 3.38
CA ALA A 436 0.96 -28.05 2.52
C ALA A 436 1.38 -28.13 1.04
N ARG A 437 2.46 -28.84 0.71
CA ARG A 437 3.01 -28.98 -0.65
C ARG A 437 2.45 -30.18 -1.42
N LEU A 438 1.62 -31.01 -0.76
CA LEU A 438 0.93 -32.18 -1.33
C LEU A 438 -0.51 -31.83 -1.72
#